data_9940a7dc757bcdac77e9d35f00a602b5
#
_entry.id   9940a7dc757bcdac77e9d35f00a602b5
#
_cell.length_a   1.000
_cell.length_b   1.000
_cell.length_c   1.000
_cell.angle_alpha   90.00
_cell.angle_beta   90.00
_cell.angle_gamma   90.00
#
_symmetry.space_group_name_H-M   'P 1'
#
loop_
_entity.id
_entity.type
_entity.pdbx_description
1 polymer ?
#
loop_
_entity_poly.entity_id
_entity_poly.type
_entity_poly.pdbx_seq_one_letter_code
_entity_poly.pdbx_strand_id
1 'polypeptide(L)'
;MKTSKTLAALLLALTLLLSLSVPAFAVSAQYPTTRAFIQALDDRGLKYTWAGVDSDGDEKVTVEFVGDYKDSILVNLFFGQDHDLVNLRIWNLIDINEADYEKVLDACNELHASYKFVTFFVDKTDWSVTAKLDLPIREGENCGEICMDGLSYLVNIADSGYDTLKAFAK
;
A
#
# COMPACT_ATOMS: atom_id res chain seq x y z
N MET A 1 -57.40 -8.26 11.21
CA MET A 1 -56.23 -7.95 12.06
C MET A 1 -54.93 -8.62 11.61
N LYS A 2 -54.63 -8.69 10.31
CA LYS A 2 -53.39 -9.30 9.79
C LYS A 2 -52.42 -8.24 9.19
N THR A 3 -52.81 -6.97 9.05
CA THR A 3 -52.03 -5.95 8.37
C THR A 3 -51.02 -5.18 9.27
N SER A 4 -51.14 -5.29 10.60
CA SER A 4 -50.28 -4.54 11.51
C SER A 4 -48.92 -5.20 11.72
N LYS A 5 -48.80 -6.53 11.59
CA LYS A 5 -47.55 -7.27 11.81
C LYS A 5 -46.60 -7.15 10.62
N THR A 6 -47.12 -7.04 9.39
CA THR A 6 -46.33 -6.84 8.19
C THR A 6 -45.76 -5.39 8.11
N LEU A 7 -46.51 -4.41 8.55
CA LEU A 7 -46.02 -3.02 8.58
C LEU A 7 -44.90 -2.83 9.61
N ALA A 8 -45.01 -3.47 10.78
CA ALA A 8 -43.96 -3.43 11.82
C ALA A 8 -42.68 -4.13 11.37
N ALA A 9 -42.78 -5.25 10.65
CA ALA A 9 -41.62 -5.95 10.10
C ALA A 9 -40.92 -5.14 8.99
N LEU A 10 -41.68 -4.42 8.16
CA LEU A 10 -41.14 -3.57 7.10
C LEU A 10 -40.42 -2.33 7.68
N LEU A 11 -40.97 -1.72 8.74
CA LEU A 11 -40.34 -0.61 9.45
C LEU A 11 -39.05 -1.04 10.18
N LEU A 12 -39.01 -2.25 10.75
CA LEU A 12 -37.83 -2.79 11.41
C LEU A 12 -36.71 -3.12 10.40
N ALA A 13 -37.07 -3.62 9.22
CA ALA A 13 -36.12 -3.90 8.13
C ALA A 13 -35.55 -2.59 7.54
N LEU A 14 -36.36 -1.53 7.45
CA LEU A 14 -35.92 -0.24 6.93
C LEU A 14 -35.00 0.49 7.92
N THR A 15 -35.21 0.34 9.23
CA THR A 15 -34.33 0.90 10.26
C THR A 15 -33.00 0.14 10.36
N LEU A 16 -32.97 -1.16 10.06
CA LEU A 16 -31.72 -1.94 10.02
C LEU A 16 -30.87 -1.60 8.79
N LEU A 17 -31.47 -1.20 7.68
CA LEU A 17 -30.75 -0.76 6.47
C LEU A 17 -30.15 0.65 6.60
N LEU A 18 -30.69 1.49 7.48
CA LEU A 18 -30.18 2.84 7.76
C LEU A 18 -29.02 2.86 8.77
N SER A 19 -28.78 1.77 9.51
CA SER A 19 -27.73 1.70 10.53
C SER A 19 -26.39 1.15 10.01
N LEU A 20 -26.27 0.86 8.72
CA LEU A 20 -25.02 0.40 8.07
C LEU A 20 -24.30 1.49 7.25
N SER A 21 -24.73 2.73 7.35
CA SER A 21 -23.85 3.83 6.97
C SER A 21 -22.76 3.96 8.03
N VAL A 22 -21.72 3.13 7.91
CA VAL A 22 -20.44 3.45 8.54
C VAL A 22 -20.11 4.86 8.09
N PRO A 23 -19.97 5.86 9.01
CA PRO A 23 -19.49 7.15 8.60
C PRO A 23 -18.15 6.88 7.90
N ALA A 24 -18.05 7.21 6.62
CA ALA A 24 -16.76 7.39 6.01
C ALA A 24 -16.07 8.44 6.87
N PHE A 25 -15.14 8.02 7.74
CA PHE A 25 -14.27 8.96 8.40
C PHE A 25 -13.59 9.70 7.27
N ALA A 26 -13.95 10.96 7.09
CA ALA A 26 -13.31 11.81 6.12
C ALA A 26 -11.82 11.77 6.44
N VAL A 27 -11.05 11.11 5.60
CA VAL A 27 -9.58 11.10 5.70
C VAL A 27 -9.17 12.57 5.67
N SER A 28 -8.55 13.04 6.72
CA SER A 28 -8.16 14.44 6.84
C SER A 28 -6.75 14.70 6.32
N ALA A 29 -6.38 14.05 5.21
CA ALA A 29 -5.12 14.29 4.53
C ALA A 29 -4.96 15.78 4.22
N GLN A 30 -3.83 16.35 4.62
CA GLN A 30 -3.55 17.79 4.49
C GLN A 30 -2.86 18.09 3.16
N TYR A 31 -2.01 17.16 2.67
CA TYR A 31 -1.24 17.38 1.46
C TYR A 31 -2.08 17.15 0.21
N PRO A 32 -1.99 18.03 -0.80
CA PRO A 32 -2.72 17.88 -2.06
C PRO A 32 -2.40 16.57 -2.77
N THR A 33 -1.14 16.14 -2.72
CA THR A 33 -0.65 14.90 -3.33
C THR A 33 -1.25 13.66 -2.68
N THR A 34 -1.34 13.64 -1.34
CA THR A 34 -2.00 12.57 -0.58
C THR A 34 -3.48 12.50 -0.90
N ARG A 35 -4.17 13.66 -0.94
CA ARG A 35 -5.60 13.71 -1.29
C ARG A 35 -5.87 13.19 -2.69
N ALA A 36 -5.02 13.56 -3.67
CA ALA A 36 -5.15 13.07 -5.04
C ALA A 36 -5.00 11.55 -5.13
N PHE A 37 -4.06 10.98 -4.38
CA PHE A 37 -3.85 9.53 -4.33
C PHE A 37 -5.03 8.82 -3.64
N ILE A 38 -5.49 9.33 -2.49
CA ILE A 38 -6.65 8.78 -1.78
C ILE A 38 -7.89 8.79 -2.68
N GLN A 39 -8.13 9.89 -3.41
CA GLN A 39 -9.23 9.96 -4.37
C GLN A 39 -9.10 8.89 -5.46
N ALA A 40 -7.89 8.67 -5.98
CA ALA A 40 -7.65 7.63 -6.99
C ALA A 40 -7.87 6.20 -6.46
N LEU A 41 -7.62 5.95 -5.16
CA LEU A 41 -7.96 4.70 -4.48
C LEU A 41 -9.47 4.54 -4.31
N ASP A 42 -10.15 5.59 -3.86
CA ASP A 42 -11.61 5.59 -3.66
C ASP A 42 -12.35 5.36 -4.98
N ASP A 43 -11.93 6.02 -6.07
CA ASP A 43 -12.50 5.87 -7.41
C ASP A 43 -12.40 4.43 -7.95
N ARG A 44 -11.40 3.66 -7.46
CA ARG A 44 -11.19 2.24 -7.80
C ARG A 44 -11.77 1.27 -6.77
N GLY A 45 -12.36 1.77 -5.70
CA GLY A 45 -12.89 0.99 -4.59
C GLY A 45 -11.81 0.20 -3.84
N LEU A 46 -10.56 0.66 -3.86
CA LEU A 46 -9.45 0.04 -3.15
C LEU A 46 -9.45 0.44 -1.68
N LYS A 47 -9.20 -0.54 -0.82
CA LYS A 47 -9.10 -0.31 0.63
C LYS A 47 -7.71 0.19 0.98
N TYR A 48 -7.66 1.14 1.88
CA TYR A 48 -6.42 1.70 2.41
C TYR A 48 -6.56 2.08 3.88
N THR A 49 -5.44 2.35 4.52
CA THR A 49 -5.37 2.94 5.85
C THR A 49 -4.57 4.23 5.76
N TRP A 50 -5.18 5.36 6.13
CA TRP A 50 -4.45 6.60 6.34
C TRP A 50 -3.95 6.66 7.79
N ALA A 51 -2.65 6.79 7.98
CA ALA A 51 -2.01 6.74 9.30
C ALA A 51 -1.67 8.11 9.89
N GLY A 52 -2.03 9.20 9.17
CA GLY A 52 -1.70 10.55 9.60
C GLY A 52 -0.32 10.99 9.15
N VAL A 53 0.22 11.97 9.86
CA VAL A 53 1.55 12.53 9.65
C VAL A 53 2.51 11.83 10.60
N ASP A 54 3.63 11.36 10.10
CA ASP A 54 4.67 10.69 10.89
C ASP A 54 5.63 11.69 11.55
N SER A 55 6.70 11.19 12.23
CA SER A 55 7.68 12.03 12.93
C SER A 55 8.52 12.90 12.00
N ASP A 56 8.65 12.51 10.73
CA ASP A 56 9.44 13.22 9.73
C ASP A 56 8.58 14.27 8.99
N GLY A 57 7.28 14.28 9.29
CA GLY A 57 6.31 15.19 8.72
C GLY A 57 5.67 14.68 7.45
N ASP A 58 5.88 13.42 7.08
CA ASP A 58 5.29 12.82 5.90
C ASP A 58 3.91 12.25 6.20
N GLU A 59 2.94 12.44 5.28
CA GLU A 59 1.65 11.76 5.37
C GLU A 59 1.78 10.32 4.88
N LYS A 60 1.29 9.38 5.68
CA LYS A 60 1.39 7.96 5.40
C LYS A 60 0.06 7.35 4.99
N VAL A 61 0.07 6.65 3.85
CA VAL A 61 -1.03 5.80 3.39
C VAL A 61 -0.52 4.38 3.22
N THR A 62 -1.28 3.39 3.67
CA THR A 62 -0.94 1.98 3.55
C THR A 62 -2.00 1.25 2.75
N VAL A 63 -1.58 0.45 1.78
CA VAL A 63 -2.45 -0.39 0.95
C VAL A 63 -1.95 -1.83 1.00
N GLU A 64 -2.86 -2.79 1.14
CA GLU A 64 -2.54 -4.22 1.17
C GLU A 64 -3.04 -4.90 -0.09
N PHE A 65 -2.20 -5.77 -0.65
CA PHE A 65 -2.50 -6.58 -1.84
C PHE A 65 -2.26 -8.07 -1.56
N VAL A 66 -2.92 -8.90 -2.35
CA VAL A 66 -2.62 -10.33 -2.45
C VAL A 66 -1.88 -10.52 -3.77
N GLY A 67 -0.67 -11.09 -3.72
CA GLY A 67 0.12 -11.42 -4.90
C GLY A 67 -0.12 -12.85 -5.38
N ASP A 68 0.54 -13.20 -6.47
CA ASP A 68 0.53 -14.57 -7.01
C ASP A 68 1.50 -15.48 -6.23
N TYR A 69 2.55 -14.91 -5.66
CA TYR A 69 3.61 -15.63 -4.92
C TYR A 69 3.61 -15.31 -3.42
N LYS A 70 3.15 -14.11 -3.03
CA LYS A 70 3.08 -13.67 -1.64
C LYS A 70 1.66 -13.29 -1.25
N ASP A 71 1.11 -13.98 -0.26
CA ASP A 71 -0.29 -13.86 0.18
C ASP A 71 -0.66 -12.47 0.71
N SER A 72 0.30 -11.71 1.26
CA SER A 72 0.09 -10.35 1.75
C SER A 72 1.28 -9.46 1.41
N ILE A 73 1.03 -8.39 0.67
CA ILE A 73 2.00 -7.36 0.28
C ILE A 73 1.49 -6.03 0.83
N LEU A 74 2.12 -5.56 1.89
CA LEU A 74 1.76 -4.31 2.54
C LEU A 74 2.65 -3.18 2.00
N VAL A 75 2.06 -2.26 1.26
CA VAL A 75 2.77 -1.10 0.70
C VAL A 75 2.49 0.12 1.54
N ASN A 76 3.56 0.76 1.99
CA ASN A 76 3.51 2.03 2.70
C ASN A 76 3.96 3.15 1.75
N LEU A 77 3.11 4.16 1.57
CA LEU A 77 3.40 5.35 0.79
C LEU A 77 3.57 6.54 1.74
N PHE A 78 4.65 7.28 1.55
CA PHE A 78 4.99 8.46 2.33
C PHE A 78 5.02 9.66 1.41
N PHE A 79 4.18 10.64 1.69
CA PHE A 79 4.04 11.88 0.92
C PHE A 79 4.73 12.99 1.66
N GLY A 80 5.81 13.50 1.09
CA GLY A 80 6.63 14.56 1.69
C GLY A 80 5.92 15.92 1.74
N GLN A 81 6.32 16.75 2.70
CA GLN A 81 5.78 18.11 2.89
C GLN A 81 5.97 19.02 1.68
N ASP A 82 7.03 18.82 0.91
CA ASP A 82 7.34 19.63 -0.27
C ASP A 82 6.51 19.25 -1.51
N HIS A 83 5.69 18.20 -1.40
CA HIS A 83 4.78 17.72 -2.44
C HIS A 83 5.46 17.34 -3.76
N ASP A 84 6.75 17.01 -3.74
CA ASP A 84 7.57 16.72 -4.91
C ASP A 84 8.04 15.26 -5.00
N LEU A 85 7.82 14.50 -3.93
CA LEU A 85 8.24 13.11 -3.82
C LEU A 85 7.19 12.27 -3.09
N VAL A 86 7.01 11.03 -3.54
CA VAL A 86 6.37 9.97 -2.77
C VAL A 86 7.31 8.77 -2.68
N ASN A 87 7.52 8.30 -1.47
CA ASN A 87 8.33 7.12 -1.18
C ASN A 87 7.42 5.91 -0.97
N LEU A 88 7.57 4.85 -1.76
CA LEU A 88 6.85 3.60 -1.61
C LEU A 88 7.77 2.55 -1.02
N ARG A 89 7.30 1.82 0.00
CA ARG A 89 8.09 0.82 0.73
C ARG A 89 7.27 -0.43 0.99
N ILE A 90 7.86 -1.58 0.70
CA ILE A 90 7.42 -2.90 1.16
C ILE A 90 8.54 -3.40 2.07
N TRP A 91 8.35 -3.20 3.37
CA TRP A 91 9.29 -3.68 4.37
C TRP A 91 9.12 -5.18 4.59
N ASN A 92 10.19 -5.85 5.00
CA ASN A 92 10.18 -7.25 5.36
C ASN A 92 9.53 -8.13 4.28
N LEU A 93 9.92 -7.88 3.00
CA LEU A 93 9.48 -8.75 1.90
C LEU A 93 9.81 -10.20 2.20
N ILE A 94 11.02 -10.45 2.72
CA ILE A 94 11.45 -11.66 3.41
C ILE A 94 12.35 -11.29 4.60
N ASP A 95 12.36 -12.13 5.63
CA ASP A 95 13.40 -12.13 6.66
C ASP A 95 14.48 -13.14 6.28
N ILE A 96 15.75 -12.83 6.54
CA ILE A 96 16.89 -13.66 6.16
C ILE A 96 17.79 -13.95 7.37
N ASN A 97 18.63 -14.99 7.27
CA ASN A 97 19.73 -15.19 8.21
C ASN A 97 20.92 -14.32 7.79
N GLU A 98 21.66 -13.78 8.75
CA GLU A 98 22.90 -13.02 8.51
C GLU A 98 23.89 -13.82 7.64
N ALA A 99 23.97 -15.13 7.85
CA ALA A 99 24.86 -16.02 7.10
C ALA A 99 24.55 -16.11 5.58
N ASP A 100 23.32 -15.76 5.18
CA ASP A 100 22.91 -15.79 3.77
C ASP A 100 23.03 -14.42 3.08
N TYR A 101 23.52 -13.40 3.77
CA TYR A 101 23.59 -12.02 3.29
C TYR A 101 24.17 -11.87 1.88
N GLU A 102 25.36 -12.46 1.63
CA GLU A 102 26.02 -12.32 0.33
C GLU A 102 25.20 -12.95 -0.80
N LYS A 103 24.58 -14.11 -0.57
CA LYS A 103 23.72 -14.77 -1.56
C LYS A 103 22.46 -13.96 -1.87
N VAL A 104 21.88 -13.37 -0.80
CA VAL A 104 20.69 -12.51 -0.96
C VAL A 104 21.04 -11.22 -1.68
N LEU A 105 22.22 -10.65 -1.42
CA LEU A 105 22.70 -9.47 -2.13
C LEU A 105 22.89 -9.77 -3.63
N ASP A 106 23.44 -10.92 -3.98
CA ASP A 106 23.57 -11.36 -5.37
C ASP A 106 22.18 -11.52 -6.03
N ALA A 107 21.23 -12.15 -5.34
CA ALA A 107 19.84 -12.28 -5.84
C ALA A 107 19.16 -10.91 -6.03
N CYS A 108 19.36 -9.96 -5.12
CA CYS A 108 18.87 -8.58 -5.28
C CYS A 108 19.50 -7.91 -6.52
N ASN A 109 20.78 -8.11 -6.79
CA ASN A 109 21.46 -7.59 -7.98
C ASN A 109 20.91 -8.18 -9.28
N GLU A 110 20.58 -9.48 -9.30
CA GLU A 110 19.92 -10.12 -10.44
C GLU A 110 18.52 -9.54 -10.69
N LEU A 111 17.76 -9.26 -9.63
CA LEU A 111 16.48 -8.58 -9.73
C LEU A 111 16.63 -7.14 -10.29
N HIS A 112 17.67 -6.40 -9.88
CA HIS A 112 17.95 -5.07 -10.44
C HIS A 112 18.34 -5.11 -11.93
N ALA A 113 18.99 -6.17 -12.38
CA ALA A 113 19.29 -6.37 -13.79
C ALA A 113 18.02 -6.68 -14.61
N SER A 114 17.02 -7.30 -13.99
CA SER A 114 15.78 -7.75 -14.63
C SER A 114 14.67 -6.69 -14.60
N TYR A 115 14.60 -5.91 -13.55
CA TYR A 115 13.52 -4.93 -13.30
C TYR A 115 14.06 -3.51 -13.24
N LYS A 116 13.23 -2.55 -13.68
CA LYS A 116 13.54 -1.12 -13.60
C LYS A 116 12.73 -0.49 -12.47
N PHE A 117 13.24 0.62 -11.95
CA PHE A 117 12.61 1.51 -10.98
C PHE A 117 12.51 0.97 -9.54
N VAL A 118 12.34 -0.34 -9.34
CA VAL A 118 12.27 -0.94 -8.01
C VAL A 118 13.67 -1.33 -7.54
N THR A 119 13.98 -0.96 -6.31
CA THR A 119 15.22 -1.33 -5.64
C THR A 119 14.93 -2.34 -4.54
N PHE A 120 15.66 -3.44 -4.53
CA PHE A 120 15.69 -4.40 -3.42
C PHE A 120 16.96 -4.20 -2.61
N PHE A 121 16.87 -4.13 -1.30
CA PHE A 121 18.06 -4.01 -0.46
C PHE A 121 17.86 -4.79 0.84
N VAL A 122 18.98 -5.23 1.41
CA VAL A 122 18.99 -5.89 2.70
C VAL A 122 19.12 -4.83 3.78
N ASP A 123 18.15 -4.77 4.70
CA ASP A 123 18.27 -4.01 5.93
C ASP A 123 18.99 -4.89 6.97
N LYS A 124 20.18 -4.43 7.39
CA LYS A 124 21.01 -5.15 8.37
C LYS A 124 20.58 -4.92 9.81
N THR A 125 19.64 -4.00 10.06
CA THR A 125 19.13 -3.75 11.41
C THR A 125 18.24 -4.89 11.90
N ASP A 126 17.51 -5.50 10.99
CA ASP A 126 16.59 -6.60 11.29
C ASP A 126 16.80 -7.84 10.39
N TRP A 127 17.77 -7.79 9.49
CA TRP A 127 18.07 -8.84 8.53
C TRP A 127 16.86 -9.19 7.65
N SER A 128 16.28 -8.18 7.06
CA SER A 128 15.17 -8.31 6.12
C SER A 128 15.53 -7.78 4.72
N VAL A 129 14.74 -8.16 3.72
CA VAL A 129 14.79 -7.54 2.39
C VAL A 129 13.62 -6.58 2.25
N THR A 130 13.91 -5.35 1.87
CA THR A 130 12.94 -4.31 1.56
C THR A 130 12.91 -4.04 0.06
N ALA A 131 11.72 -3.91 -0.51
CA ALA A 131 11.53 -3.38 -1.85
C ALA A 131 11.05 -1.93 -1.78
N LYS A 132 11.64 -1.05 -2.62
CA LYS A 132 11.30 0.37 -2.64
C LYS A 132 11.20 0.94 -4.04
N LEU A 133 10.40 1.98 -4.15
CA LEU A 133 10.27 2.83 -5.32
C LEU A 133 10.11 4.28 -4.84
N ASP A 134 10.92 5.19 -5.36
CA ASP A 134 10.83 6.62 -5.09
C ASP A 134 10.34 7.32 -6.37
N LEU A 135 9.19 7.99 -6.28
CA LEU A 135 8.56 8.65 -7.42
C LEU A 135 8.65 10.16 -7.25
N PRO A 136 9.31 10.87 -8.18
CA PRO A 136 9.13 12.31 -8.28
C PRO A 136 7.70 12.60 -8.73
N ILE A 137 6.99 13.38 -7.94
CA ILE A 137 5.62 13.81 -8.23
C ILE A 137 5.57 15.34 -8.18
N ARG A 138 4.48 15.89 -8.68
CA ARG A 138 4.18 17.32 -8.53
C ARG A 138 2.70 17.45 -8.26
N GLU A 139 2.35 18.43 -7.46
CA GLU A 139 0.96 18.83 -7.31
C GLU A 139 0.38 19.15 -8.70
N GLY A 140 -0.76 18.54 -9.05
CA GLY A 140 -1.42 18.73 -10.33
C GLY A 140 -2.30 17.56 -10.76
N GLU A 141 -2.81 17.64 -11.97
CA GLU A 141 -3.92 16.83 -12.47
C GLU A 141 -3.69 15.31 -12.47
N ASN A 142 -2.45 14.85 -12.60
CA ASN A 142 -2.17 13.41 -12.73
C ASN A 142 -1.44 12.80 -11.51
N CYS A 143 -1.30 13.54 -10.40
CA CYS A 143 -0.54 13.07 -9.25
C CYS A 143 -1.07 11.72 -8.71
N GLY A 144 -2.40 11.60 -8.54
CA GLY A 144 -3.02 10.37 -8.07
C GLY A 144 -2.75 9.19 -9.01
N GLU A 145 -2.86 9.38 -10.32
CA GLU A 145 -2.60 8.35 -11.32
C GLU A 145 -1.13 7.91 -11.35
N ILE A 146 -0.20 8.86 -11.27
CA ILE A 146 1.24 8.55 -11.19
C ILE A 146 1.54 7.69 -9.96
N CYS A 147 0.94 8.01 -8.81
CA CYS A 147 1.09 7.20 -7.60
C CYS A 147 0.46 5.81 -7.76
N MET A 148 -0.68 5.69 -8.43
CA MET A 148 -1.32 4.40 -8.73
C MET A 148 -0.48 3.54 -9.65
N ASP A 149 0.12 4.13 -10.69
CA ASP A 149 1.04 3.43 -11.58
C ASP A 149 2.27 2.94 -10.81
N GLY A 150 2.88 3.80 -9.99
CA GLY A 150 4.00 3.43 -9.14
C GLY A 150 3.67 2.33 -8.15
N LEU A 151 2.50 2.39 -7.52
CA LEU A 151 1.99 1.36 -6.62
C LEU A 151 1.88 0.01 -7.34
N SER A 152 1.26 -0.01 -8.52
CA SER A 152 1.11 -1.21 -9.34
C SER A 152 2.46 -1.79 -9.77
N TYR A 153 3.41 -0.94 -10.18
CA TYR A 153 4.77 -1.35 -10.53
C TYR A 153 5.47 -2.00 -9.35
N LEU A 154 5.45 -1.36 -8.18
CA LEU A 154 6.13 -1.87 -6.99
C LEU A 154 5.55 -3.20 -6.55
N VAL A 155 4.22 -3.34 -6.49
CA VAL A 155 3.55 -4.58 -6.09
C VAL A 155 3.90 -5.74 -7.01
N ASN A 156 3.76 -5.56 -8.33
CA ASN A 156 4.00 -6.62 -9.30
C ASN A 156 5.47 -7.08 -9.31
N ILE A 157 6.41 -6.12 -9.22
CA ILE A 157 7.84 -6.42 -9.22
C ILE A 157 8.26 -7.05 -7.88
N ALA A 158 7.72 -6.58 -6.75
CA ALA A 158 8.01 -7.15 -5.45
C ALA A 158 7.45 -8.57 -5.31
N ASP A 159 6.26 -8.84 -5.83
CA ASP A 159 5.68 -10.18 -5.84
C ASP A 159 6.52 -11.16 -6.68
N SER A 160 6.91 -10.74 -7.89
CA SER A 160 7.82 -11.51 -8.74
C SER A 160 9.21 -11.69 -8.09
N GLY A 161 9.72 -10.64 -7.44
CA GLY A 161 10.98 -10.70 -6.70
C GLY A 161 10.91 -11.62 -5.48
N TYR A 162 9.76 -11.68 -4.81
CA TYR A 162 9.53 -12.61 -3.71
C TYR A 162 9.68 -14.08 -4.16
N ASP A 163 9.21 -14.44 -5.36
CA ASP A 163 9.39 -15.81 -5.90
C ASP A 163 10.86 -16.22 -5.97
N THR A 164 11.74 -15.28 -6.32
CA THR A 164 13.20 -15.50 -6.32
C THR A 164 13.78 -15.53 -4.90
N LEU A 165 13.36 -14.58 -4.06
CA LEU A 165 13.96 -14.36 -2.74
C LEU A 165 13.46 -15.33 -1.68
N LYS A 166 12.28 -15.93 -1.82
CA LYS A 166 11.67 -16.82 -0.81
C LYS A 166 12.52 -18.05 -0.47
N ALA A 167 13.46 -18.44 -1.36
CA ALA A 167 14.40 -19.54 -1.10
C ALA A 167 15.38 -19.23 0.05
N PHE A 168 15.55 -17.95 0.41
CA PHE A 168 16.41 -17.47 1.48
C PHE A 168 15.63 -17.08 2.75
N ALA A 169 14.29 -17.16 2.72
CA ALA A 169 13.45 -16.78 3.85
C ALA A 169 13.70 -17.71 5.05
N LYS A 170 13.83 -17.11 6.26
CA LYS A 170 13.99 -17.83 7.54
C LYS A 170 12.65 -18.15 8.19
#